data_35fbadcb8ed55e0f52850b239e558c56
#
_entry.id   35fbadcb8ed55e0f52850b239e558c56
#
_cell.length_a   1.000
_cell.length_b   1.000
_cell.length_c   1.000
_cell.angle_alpha   90.00
_cell.angle_beta   90.00
_cell.angle_gamma   90.00
#
_symmetry.space_group_name_H-M   'P 1'
#
loop_
_entity.id
_entity.type
_entity.pdbx_description
1 polymer ?
#
loop_
_entity_poly.entity_id
_entity_poly.type
_entity_poly.pdbx_seq_one_letter_code
_entity_poly.pdbx_strand_id
1 'polypeptide(L)'
;MRPTFPIKTLTLCCAVALGTVLFSSTTEASEVSVYGRIGTGIKIVNNTHSRDTYEMASGHTGSSLWGIKATESLTNDLSANVVLESGISADTGEGASQLFSRQSTVSLKSRTWGELALGRSGKVLSGSNAFTRIGAFTPFSVVWGDAGLLFYGKGARIDNAIFYQSPNWNGFTWVASASFQTAGSEVAPFNENERYLGSSLDYKAAHWGVLVGVESTFLSHEERQEGEANPISGNLMGYADVGDVRLFAAYQRAQHMDRFSALQKVTDYAGKKLAAGDVSAHNVMVGAKAPLAGGTLRLSALYSRNTNEKALAKDRSDRADYLAFGVGYEYPFSKRTLLYTSLAHLHGLKCLKDAKNADGDLNRTTLAFGMVHRF
;
A
#
# COMPACT_ATOMS: atom_id res chain seq x y z
N MET A 1 -14.88 29.78 40.92
CA MET A 1 -15.98 28.85 40.61
C MET A 1 -15.99 28.60 39.11
N ARG A 2 -15.56 27.44 38.67
CA ARG A 2 -15.63 27.00 37.28
C ARG A 2 -16.80 26.02 37.18
N PRO A 3 -17.69 26.13 36.21
CA PRO A 3 -18.78 25.18 36.06
C PRO A 3 -18.26 23.86 35.48
N THR A 4 -18.46 22.78 36.23
CA THR A 4 -18.25 21.40 35.73
C THR A 4 -19.50 20.97 35.00
N PHE A 5 -19.38 20.75 33.67
CA PHE A 5 -20.40 20.08 32.89
C PHE A 5 -20.26 18.55 33.06
N PRO A 6 -21.29 17.80 33.41
CA PRO A 6 -21.20 16.35 33.40
C PRO A 6 -21.30 15.81 31.99
N ILE A 7 -20.23 15.18 31.55
CA ILE A 7 -20.23 14.37 30.32
C ILE A 7 -21.10 13.14 30.61
N LYS A 8 -22.30 13.14 30.07
CA LYS A 8 -23.14 11.94 30.04
C LYS A 8 -22.45 10.90 29.15
N THR A 9 -22.04 9.82 29.78
CA THR A 9 -21.54 8.62 29.15
C THR A 9 -22.63 8.09 28.21
N LEU A 10 -22.42 8.24 26.90
CA LEU A 10 -23.28 7.64 25.90
C LEU A 10 -22.87 6.17 25.80
N THR A 11 -23.48 5.34 26.63
CA THR A 11 -23.35 3.88 26.53
C THR A 11 -24.10 3.46 25.27
N LEU A 12 -23.35 3.29 24.17
CA LEU A 12 -23.88 2.69 22.96
C LEU A 12 -24.03 1.18 23.22
N CYS A 13 -25.18 0.79 23.77
CA CYS A 13 -25.59 -0.62 23.81
C CYS A 13 -25.89 -1.08 22.38
N CYS A 14 -24.88 -1.60 21.68
CA CYS A 14 -25.11 -2.50 20.56
C CYS A 14 -25.64 -3.81 21.12
N ALA A 15 -26.95 -3.87 21.35
CA ALA A 15 -27.65 -5.13 21.55
C ALA A 15 -27.62 -5.87 20.21
N VAL A 16 -26.60 -6.70 20.01
CA VAL A 16 -26.62 -7.74 18.99
C VAL A 16 -27.67 -8.75 19.47
N ALA A 17 -28.88 -8.63 18.96
CA ALA A 17 -29.88 -9.69 19.08
C ALA A 17 -29.33 -10.87 18.27
N LEU A 18 -28.62 -11.80 18.95
CA LEU A 18 -28.35 -13.13 18.43
C LEU A 18 -29.70 -13.86 18.35
N GLY A 19 -30.41 -13.64 17.25
CA GLY A 19 -31.49 -14.52 16.85
C GLY A 19 -30.85 -15.89 16.60
N THR A 20 -31.20 -16.88 17.42
CA THR A 20 -30.91 -18.30 17.16
C THR A 20 -31.66 -18.69 15.89
N VAL A 21 -31.05 -18.44 14.73
CA VAL A 21 -31.48 -19.02 13.47
C VAL A 21 -30.96 -20.46 13.50
N LEU A 22 -31.87 -21.40 13.64
CA LEU A 22 -31.59 -22.82 13.44
C LEU A 22 -31.26 -23.01 11.96
N PHE A 23 -29.96 -22.98 11.63
CA PHE A 23 -29.47 -23.37 10.31
C PHE A 23 -29.64 -24.89 10.17
N SER A 24 -30.54 -25.33 9.30
CA SER A 24 -30.47 -26.67 8.72
C SER A 24 -29.21 -26.67 7.87
N SER A 25 -28.11 -27.16 8.43
CA SER A 25 -26.83 -27.27 7.73
C SER A 25 -26.96 -28.37 6.65
N THR A 26 -27.26 -27.97 5.42
CA THR A 26 -26.73 -28.69 4.27
C THR A 26 -25.23 -28.40 4.30
N THR A 27 -24.42 -29.38 4.62
CA THR A 27 -22.96 -29.29 4.68
C THR A 27 -22.45 -29.06 3.26
N GLU A 28 -22.43 -27.82 2.79
CA GLU A 28 -21.63 -27.48 1.62
C GLU A 28 -20.16 -27.54 2.04
N ALA A 29 -19.34 -28.20 1.22
CA ALA A 29 -17.97 -28.51 1.56
C ALA A 29 -17.16 -27.24 1.84
N SER A 30 -16.54 -27.18 3.00
CA SER A 30 -15.53 -26.16 3.29
C SER A 30 -14.34 -26.36 2.37
N GLU A 31 -13.96 -25.34 1.62
CA GLU A 31 -12.78 -25.38 0.77
C GLU A 31 -11.59 -24.80 1.54
N VAL A 32 -10.52 -25.59 1.67
CA VAL A 32 -9.24 -25.12 2.22
C VAL A 32 -8.19 -25.26 1.13
N SER A 33 -7.50 -24.16 0.84
CA SER A 33 -6.43 -24.13 -0.15
C SER A 33 -5.15 -23.54 0.43
N VAL A 34 -4.01 -24.13 0.07
CA VAL A 34 -2.69 -23.58 0.28
C VAL A 34 -2.24 -22.97 -1.04
N TYR A 35 -1.73 -21.76 -0.98
CA TYR A 35 -1.27 -21.04 -2.17
C TYR A 35 0.01 -20.28 -1.87
N GLY A 36 0.70 -19.88 -2.92
CA GLY A 36 1.88 -19.08 -2.74
C GLY A 36 2.44 -18.50 -4.02
N ARG A 37 3.42 -17.64 -3.81
CA ARG A 37 4.23 -17.05 -4.87
C ARG A 37 5.65 -16.91 -4.38
N ILE A 38 6.58 -17.49 -5.13
CA ILE A 38 8.02 -17.34 -4.91
C ILE A 38 8.59 -16.58 -6.09
N GLY A 39 9.25 -15.47 -5.81
CA GLY A 39 9.95 -14.67 -6.81
C GLY A 39 11.36 -14.35 -6.34
N THR A 40 12.34 -14.61 -7.19
CA THR A 40 13.74 -14.27 -6.93
C THR A 40 14.42 -13.79 -8.20
N GLY A 41 15.47 -13.01 -8.04
CA GLY A 41 16.22 -12.46 -9.17
C GLY A 41 17.47 -11.73 -8.72
N ILE A 42 18.12 -11.11 -9.66
CA ILE A 42 19.30 -10.28 -9.42
C ILE A 42 18.89 -8.81 -9.49
N LYS A 43 19.36 -8.03 -8.54
CA LYS A 43 19.21 -6.58 -8.49
C LYS A 43 20.57 -5.93 -8.46
N ILE A 44 20.77 -4.97 -9.34
CA ILE A 44 21.98 -4.16 -9.46
C ILE A 44 21.56 -2.70 -9.25
N VAL A 45 22.17 -2.04 -8.28
CA VAL A 45 21.94 -0.63 -8.02
C VAL A 45 23.24 0.12 -8.28
N ASN A 46 23.23 0.96 -9.31
CA ASN A 46 24.30 1.90 -9.58
C ASN A 46 23.98 3.23 -8.89
N ASN A 47 24.79 3.57 -7.91
CA ASN A 47 24.67 4.77 -7.09
C ASN A 47 25.58 5.87 -7.63
N THR A 48 25.13 7.13 -7.59
CA THR A 48 25.92 8.27 -8.12
C THR A 48 27.13 8.61 -7.25
N HIS A 49 26.99 8.50 -5.92
CA HIS A 49 28.03 8.95 -4.95
C HIS A 49 28.43 7.86 -3.95
N SER A 50 27.73 6.72 -3.93
CA SER A 50 28.01 5.57 -3.06
C SER A 50 28.47 4.38 -3.90
N ARG A 51 28.87 3.30 -3.22
CA ARG A 51 29.23 2.06 -3.92
C ARG A 51 28.01 1.41 -4.55
N ASP A 52 28.22 0.83 -5.72
CA ASP A 52 27.20 0.00 -6.35
C ASP A 52 26.90 -1.24 -5.52
N THR A 53 25.66 -1.72 -5.59
CA THR A 53 25.26 -2.95 -4.94
C THR A 53 24.80 -3.99 -5.95
N TYR A 54 25.17 -5.24 -5.68
CA TYR A 54 24.80 -6.41 -6.48
C TYR A 54 24.24 -7.41 -5.50
N GLU A 55 22.95 -7.75 -5.64
CA GLU A 55 22.29 -8.63 -4.69
C GLU A 55 21.33 -9.60 -5.38
N MET A 56 21.16 -10.77 -4.77
CA MET A 56 19.98 -11.58 -5.05
C MET A 56 18.81 -10.96 -4.27
N ALA A 57 17.69 -10.74 -4.96
CA ALA A 57 16.54 -10.07 -4.38
C ALA A 57 15.30 -10.95 -4.41
N SER A 58 14.61 -11.03 -3.28
CA SER A 58 13.30 -11.66 -3.18
C SER A 58 12.18 -10.69 -3.53
N GLY A 59 11.22 -11.16 -4.29
CA GLY A 59 9.93 -10.49 -4.41
C GLY A 59 9.93 -9.14 -5.13
N HIS A 60 10.81 -8.91 -6.09
CA HIS A 60 10.93 -7.64 -6.82
C HIS A 60 9.62 -7.19 -7.49
N THR A 61 8.93 -8.07 -8.22
CA THR A 61 7.64 -7.75 -8.88
C THR A 61 6.43 -7.99 -8.00
N GLY A 62 6.65 -8.36 -6.77
CA GLY A 62 5.65 -8.62 -5.72
C GLY A 62 6.19 -9.61 -4.73
N SER A 63 6.06 -9.30 -3.46
CA SER A 63 6.64 -10.07 -2.34
C SER A 63 6.44 -11.57 -2.49
N SER A 64 7.47 -12.35 -2.23
CA SER A 64 7.33 -13.79 -2.04
C SER A 64 6.48 -14.07 -0.79
N LEU A 65 5.59 -15.04 -0.88
CA LEU A 65 4.61 -15.32 0.15
C LEU A 65 4.08 -16.74 0.03
N TRP A 66 3.51 -17.23 1.13
CA TRP A 66 2.63 -18.39 1.15
C TRP A 66 1.42 -18.09 2.06
N GLY A 67 0.34 -18.80 1.87
CA GLY A 67 -0.86 -18.59 2.65
C GLY A 67 -1.82 -19.77 2.64
N ILE A 68 -2.76 -19.71 3.56
CA ILE A 68 -3.90 -20.62 3.69
C ILE A 68 -5.16 -19.79 3.53
N LYS A 69 -6.06 -20.26 2.71
CA LYS A 69 -7.40 -19.70 2.58
C LYS A 69 -8.41 -20.79 2.87
N ALA A 70 -9.36 -20.50 3.75
CA ALA A 70 -10.51 -21.34 4.00
C ALA A 70 -11.79 -20.57 3.67
N THR A 71 -12.75 -21.23 3.04
CA THR A 71 -14.07 -20.66 2.71
C THR A 71 -15.13 -21.68 3.07
N GLU A 72 -16.16 -21.23 3.78
CA GLU A 72 -17.35 -22.00 4.12
C GLU A 72 -18.60 -21.28 3.63
N SER A 73 -19.43 -21.95 2.85
CA SER A 73 -20.73 -21.43 2.44
C SER A 73 -21.73 -21.59 3.57
N LEU A 74 -22.17 -20.48 4.14
CA LEU A 74 -23.16 -20.47 5.23
C LEU A 74 -24.59 -20.49 4.69
N THR A 75 -24.81 -19.81 3.56
CA THR A 75 -26.08 -19.79 2.82
C THR A 75 -25.80 -19.60 1.33
N ASN A 76 -26.83 -19.58 0.49
CA ASN A 76 -26.68 -19.29 -0.94
C ASN A 76 -26.07 -17.91 -1.25
N ASP A 77 -26.13 -16.96 -0.30
CA ASP A 77 -25.60 -15.61 -0.45
C ASP A 77 -24.41 -15.33 0.46
N LEU A 78 -24.28 -16.01 1.59
CA LEU A 78 -23.32 -15.70 2.66
C LEU A 78 -22.24 -16.76 2.78
N SER A 79 -20.99 -16.35 2.82
CA SER A 79 -19.85 -17.21 3.15
C SER A 79 -18.99 -16.62 4.27
N ALA A 80 -18.40 -17.50 5.07
CA ALA A 80 -17.32 -17.15 5.99
C ALA A 80 -15.98 -17.46 5.31
N ASN A 81 -15.01 -16.55 5.46
CA ASN A 81 -13.69 -16.74 4.88
C ASN A 81 -12.62 -16.47 5.93
N VAL A 82 -11.54 -17.24 5.87
CA VAL A 82 -10.31 -17.00 6.63
C VAL A 82 -9.17 -16.89 5.64
N VAL A 83 -8.32 -15.88 5.79
CA VAL A 83 -7.09 -15.74 5.01
C VAL A 83 -5.92 -15.50 5.95
N LEU A 84 -4.94 -16.40 5.89
CA LEU A 84 -3.69 -16.31 6.64
C LEU A 84 -2.55 -16.28 5.62
N GLU A 85 -1.76 -15.19 5.57
CA GLU A 85 -0.70 -15.00 4.57
C GLU A 85 0.59 -14.51 5.23
N SER A 86 1.67 -15.22 4.97
CA SER A 86 3.04 -14.94 5.45
C SER A 86 3.94 -14.47 4.32
N GLY A 87 4.78 -13.48 4.61
CA GLY A 87 5.89 -13.11 3.72
C GLY A 87 7.09 -14.02 3.94
N ILE A 88 7.86 -14.23 2.87
CA ILE A 88 9.10 -15.01 2.90
C ILE A 88 10.15 -14.31 2.03
N SER A 89 11.42 -14.38 2.45
CA SER A 89 12.58 -14.00 1.65
C SER A 89 13.05 -15.24 0.87
N ALA A 90 12.80 -15.25 -0.43
CA ALA A 90 13.07 -16.44 -1.26
C ALA A 90 14.56 -16.67 -1.51
N ASP A 91 15.40 -15.67 -1.28
CA ASP A 91 16.85 -15.69 -1.42
C ASP A 91 17.56 -16.26 -0.17
N THR A 92 16.99 -16.03 1.02
CA THR A 92 17.59 -16.49 2.30
C THR A 92 16.78 -17.59 2.98
N GLY A 93 15.51 -17.78 2.59
CA GLY A 93 14.57 -18.69 3.26
C GLY A 93 13.97 -18.14 4.55
N GLU A 94 14.28 -16.90 4.91
CA GLU A 94 13.77 -16.28 6.14
C GLU A 94 12.29 -15.95 6.03
N GLY A 95 11.53 -16.19 7.10
CA GLY A 95 10.18 -15.68 7.27
C GLY A 95 10.14 -14.23 7.71
N ALA A 96 9.02 -13.58 7.59
CA ALA A 96 8.81 -12.28 8.20
C ALA A 96 8.76 -12.39 9.74
N SER A 97 8.99 -11.27 10.43
CA SER A 97 8.99 -11.20 11.91
C SER A 97 7.69 -11.67 12.56
N GLN A 98 6.57 -11.53 11.87
CA GLN A 98 5.26 -12.02 12.28
C GLN A 98 4.86 -13.21 11.40
N LEU A 99 4.29 -14.27 12.01
CA LEU A 99 3.90 -15.50 11.29
C LEU A 99 2.97 -15.21 10.11
N PHE A 100 1.94 -14.38 10.30
CA PHE A 100 1.03 -13.94 9.24
C PHE A 100 1.20 -12.44 8.98
N SER A 101 2.40 -12.07 8.58
CA SER A 101 2.82 -10.67 8.43
C SER A 101 2.03 -9.90 7.36
N ARG A 102 1.37 -10.59 6.42
CA ARG A 102 0.73 -9.97 5.26
C ARG A 102 -0.77 -9.83 5.40
N GLN A 103 -1.43 -10.92 5.76
CA GLN A 103 -2.87 -10.93 6.02
C GLN A 103 -3.19 -11.96 7.10
N SER A 104 -4.07 -11.58 8.02
CA SER A 104 -4.67 -12.46 9.02
C SER A 104 -6.08 -11.94 9.26
N THR A 105 -7.05 -12.50 8.54
CA THR A 105 -8.43 -11.99 8.56
C THR A 105 -9.44 -13.11 8.63
N VAL A 106 -10.53 -12.86 9.35
CA VAL A 106 -11.80 -13.55 9.22
C VAL A 106 -12.80 -12.60 8.60
N SER A 107 -13.60 -13.05 7.64
CA SER A 107 -14.61 -12.22 6.99
C SER A 107 -15.93 -12.94 6.74
N LEU A 108 -16.99 -12.13 6.69
CA LEU A 108 -18.27 -12.52 6.12
C LEU A 108 -18.45 -11.82 4.79
N LYS A 109 -18.79 -12.59 3.77
CA LYS A 109 -18.95 -12.12 2.40
C LYS A 109 -20.30 -12.50 1.84
N SER A 110 -21.02 -11.51 1.33
CA SER A 110 -22.30 -11.63 0.66
C SER A 110 -22.23 -11.00 -0.73
N ARG A 111 -22.97 -11.57 -1.69
CA ARG A 111 -23.12 -10.97 -3.02
C ARG A 111 -23.97 -9.69 -2.97
N THR A 112 -24.83 -9.60 -1.97
CA THR A 112 -25.81 -8.51 -1.82
C THR A 112 -25.23 -7.30 -1.10
N TRP A 113 -24.53 -7.50 0.02
CA TRP A 113 -24.02 -6.39 0.85
C TRP A 113 -22.49 -6.26 0.89
N GLY A 114 -21.75 -7.17 0.24
CA GLY A 114 -20.29 -7.09 0.14
C GLY A 114 -19.56 -7.92 1.17
N GLU A 115 -18.37 -7.47 1.58
CA GLU A 115 -17.50 -8.20 2.48
C GLU A 115 -17.10 -7.33 3.68
N LEU A 116 -17.31 -7.86 4.89
CA LEU A 116 -16.85 -7.30 6.15
C LEU A 116 -15.79 -8.22 6.73
N ALA A 117 -14.58 -7.72 6.96
CA ALA A 117 -13.47 -8.47 7.50
C ALA A 117 -12.88 -7.81 8.75
N LEU A 118 -12.37 -8.65 9.65
CA LEU A 118 -11.70 -8.25 10.88
C LEU A 118 -10.28 -8.84 10.90
N GLY A 119 -9.32 -8.09 11.42
CA GLY A 119 -7.95 -8.56 11.62
C GLY A 119 -6.89 -7.65 11.00
N ARG A 120 -5.88 -8.24 10.33
CA ARG A 120 -4.75 -7.55 9.71
C ARG A 120 -4.82 -7.66 8.20
N SER A 121 -4.69 -6.53 7.48
CA SER A 121 -4.57 -6.51 6.02
C SER A 121 -3.95 -5.20 5.52
N GLY A 122 -3.94 -5.00 4.20
CA GLY A 122 -3.43 -3.79 3.56
C GLY A 122 -4.32 -2.57 3.78
N LYS A 123 -3.71 -1.40 3.88
CA LYS A 123 -4.38 -0.10 3.85
C LYS A 123 -5.10 0.13 2.52
N VAL A 124 -6.09 1.00 2.51
CA VAL A 124 -6.93 1.26 1.33
C VAL A 124 -6.14 1.87 0.17
N LEU A 125 -5.27 2.85 0.43
CA LEU A 125 -4.55 3.61 -0.61
C LEU A 125 -3.04 3.35 -0.67
N SER A 126 -2.45 2.79 0.36
CA SER A 126 -0.99 2.58 0.44
C SER A 126 -0.61 1.14 0.69
N GLY A 127 -1.56 0.24 0.78
CA GLY A 127 -1.37 -1.16 1.09
C GLY A 127 -1.27 -2.06 -0.12
N SER A 128 -1.11 -3.33 0.19
CA SER A 128 -1.27 -4.45 -0.75
C SER A 128 -2.14 -5.51 -0.10
N ASN A 129 -2.83 -6.33 -0.82
CA ASN A 129 -3.77 -7.37 -0.43
C ASN A 129 -5.24 -7.02 -0.75
N ALA A 130 -6.19 -7.74 -0.13
CA ALA A 130 -7.58 -7.81 -0.56
C ALA A 130 -8.32 -6.46 -0.65
N PHE A 131 -8.10 -5.57 0.33
CA PHE A 131 -8.88 -4.33 0.47
C PHE A 131 -8.19 -3.11 -0.15
N THR A 132 -7.13 -3.30 -0.92
CA THR A 132 -6.40 -2.25 -1.62
C THR A 132 -6.82 -2.17 -3.07
N ARG A 133 -7.18 -0.98 -3.55
CA ARG A 133 -7.69 -0.78 -4.92
C ARG A 133 -6.68 -0.17 -5.87
N ILE A 134 -5.65 0.51 -5.38
CA ILE A 134 -4.74 1.33 -6.19
C ILE A 134 -3.91 0.54 -7.22
N GLY A 135 -3.61 -0.73 -6.96
CA GLY A 135 -2.81 -1.55 -7.87
C GLY A 135 -3.38 -1.71 -9.28
N ALA A 136 -4.70 -1.58 -9.45
CA ALA A 136 -5.36 -1.60 -10.75
C ALA A 136 -5.21 -0.28 -11.52
N PHE A 137 -4.84 0.80 -10.84
CA PHE A 137 -4.77 2.16 -11.38
C PHE A 137 -3.32 2.63 -11.57
N THR A 138 -2.36 1.71 -11.60
CA THR A 138 -0.94 2.00 -11.76
C THR A 138 -0.27 1.00 -12.69
N PRO A 139 0.76 1.40 -13.44
CA PRO A 139 1.42 0.50 -14.39
C PRO A 139 2.19 -0.64 -13.69
N PHE A 140 2.74 -0.42 -12.49
CA PHE A 140 3.56 -1.38 -11.76
C PHE A 140 2.89 -1.99 -10.53
N SER A 141 1.60 -1.78 -10.33
CA SER A 141 0.85 -2.25 -9.14
C SER A 141 1.47 -1.74 -7.87
N VAL A 142 1.87 -1.28 -7.12
CA VAL A 142 2.54 -0.85 -5.86
C VAL A 142 3.81 -1.65 -5.53
N VAL A 143 4.38 -2.33 -6.50
CA VAL A 143 5.59 -3.14 -6.33
C VAL A 143 6.55 -2.84 -7.47
N TRP A 144 7.63 -3.58 -7.65
CA TRP A 144 8.69 -3.37 -8.63
C TRP A 144 9.79 -2.41 -8.18
N GLY A 145 10.08 -2.38 -6.88
CA GLY A 145 11.16 -1.56 -6.34
C GLY A 145 11.03 -0.09 -6.77
N ASP A 146 12.10 0.49 -7.24
CA ASP A 146 12.14 1.90 -7.62
C ASP A 146 11.22 2.23 -8.82
N ALA A 147 10.95 1.27 -9.72
CA ALA A 147 10.01 1.46 -10.83
C ALA A 147 8.56 1.56 -10.37
N GLY A 148 8.23 0.95 -9.24
CA GLY A 148 6.90 0.96 -8.62
C GLY A 148 6.69 2.08 -7.61
N LEU A 149 7.64 2.96 -7.41
CA LEU A 149 7.51 4.12 -6.52
C LEU A 149 6.35 4.99 -6.96
N LEU A 150 5.35 5.11 -6.08
CA LEU A 150 4.14 5.78 -6.43
C LEU A 150 3.84 6.93 -5.48
N PHE A 151 3.47 6.64 -4.24
CA PHE A 151 2.90 7.67 -3.40
C PHE A 151 3.25 7.46 -1.94
N TYR A 152 3.11 8.52 -1.18
CA TYR A 152 3.29 8.51 0.27
C TYR A 152 2.18 7.75 0.97
N GLY A 153 2.56 6.95 1.97
CA GLY A 153 1.67 6.31 2.91
C GLY A 153 2.47 5.63 4.01
N LYS A 154 1.97 5.68 5.24
CA LYS A 154 2.61 5.00 6.37
C LYS A 154 2.32 3.52 6.35
N GLY A 155 3.33 2.71 6.05
CA GLY A 155 3.24 1.26 6.16
C GLY A 155 2.21 0.65 5.21
N ALA A 156 2.45 -0.56 4.76
CA ALA A 156 1.57 -1.21 3.81
C ALA A 156 0.37 -1.90 4.45
N ARG A 157 0.39 -2.11 5.78
CA ARG A 157 -0.61 -2.91 6.51
C ARG A 157 -0.95 -2.30 7.84
N ILE A 158 -2.13 -2.68 8.35
CA ILE A 158 -2.66 -2.27 9.64
C ILE A 158 -3.17 -3.49 10.41
N ASP A 159 -2.92 -3.49 11.72
CA ASP A 159 -3.44 -4.44 12.69
C ASP A 159 -4.78 -3.97 13.26
N ASN A 160 -5.45 -4.82 14.01
CA ASN A 160 -6.64 -4.51 14.80
C ASN A 160 -7.67 -3.72 13.99
N ALA A 161 -7.95 -4.18 12.76
CA ALA A 161 -8.68 -3.40 11.80
C ALA A 161 -10.00 -4.06 11.38
N ILE A 162 -10.93 -3.19 11.01
CA ILE A 162 -12.18 -3.52 10.34
C ILE A 162 -12.03 -3.07 8.90
N PHE A 163 -12.39 -3.94 7.95
CA PHE A 163 -12.41 -3.67 6.53
C PHE A 163 -13.79 -3.93 5.98
N TYR A 164 -14.24 -3.06 5.11
CA TYR A 164 -15.46 -3.26 4.34
C TYR A 164 -15.19 -3.04 2.86
N GLN A 165 -15.71 -3.92 2.00
CA GLN A 165 -15.75 -3.76 0.57
C GLN A 165 -17.15 -4.02 0.06
N SER A 166 -17.73 -3.05 -0.65
CA SER A 166 -19.05 -3.21 -1.26
C SER A 166 -19.06 -4.27 -2.37
N PRO A 167 -20.22 -4.77 -2.76
CA PRO A 167 -20.38 -5.42 -4.06
C PRO A 167 -20.01 -4.46 -5.19
N ASN A 168 -19.89 -5.00 -6.40
CA ASN A 168 -19.80 -4.15 -7.58
C ASN A 168 -21.21 -3.61 -7.93
N TRP A 169 -21.41 -2.31 -7.75
CA TRP A 169 -22.64 -1.61 -8.09
C TRP A 169 -22.52 -1.00 -9.48
N ASN A 170 -22.73 -1.81 -10.52
CA ASN A 170 -22.65 -1.36 -11.92
C ASN A 170 -21.33 -0.62 -12.25
N GLY A 171 -20.21 -1.18 -11.83
CA GLY A 171 -18.86 -0.63 -12.03
C GLY A 171 -18.28 0.09 -10.81
N PHE A 172 -19.10 0.52 -9.86
CA PHE A 172 -18.64 1.15 -8.63
C PHE A 172 -18.27 0.10 -7.58
N THR A 173 -17.14 0.31 -6.91
CA THR A 173 -16.75 -0.43 -5.71
C THR A 173 -16.28 0.57 -4.65
N TRP A 174 -16.84 0.48 -3.47
CA TRP A 174 -16.43 1.24 -2.30
C TRP A 174 -15.65 0.36 -1.34
N VAL A 175 -14.55 0.88 -0.81
CA VAL A 175 -13.76 0.22 0.24
C VAL A 175 -13.52 1.21 1.37
N ALA A 176 -13.68 0.75 2.59
CA ALA A 176 -13.34 1.50 3.79
C ALA A 176 -12.62 0.60 4.80
N SER A 177 -11.72 1.18 5.57
CA SER A 177 -11.10 0.48 6.70
C SER A 177 -10.76 1.43 7.84
N ALA A 178 -10.84 0.89 9.05
CA ALA A 178 -10.45 1.58 10.28
C ALA A 178 -9.62 0.62 11.14
N SER A 179 -8.59 1.14 11.79
CA SER A 179 -7.77 0.39 12.75
C SER A 179 -7.79 1.08 14.10
N PHE A 180 -7.90 0.30 15.16
CA PHE A 180 -7.84 0.76 16.55
C PHE A 180 -6.41 0.92 17.05
N GLN A 181 -5.46 0.15 16.48
CA GLN A 181 -4.02 0.28 16.66
C GLN A 181 -3.33 -0.25 15.40
N THR A 182 -2.55 0.58 14.71
CA THR A 182 -1.99 0.23 13.39
C THR A 182 -0.90 -0.83 13.45
N ALA A 183 -0.26 -1.04 14.60
CA ALA A 183 0.77 -2.04 14.81
C ALA A 183 0.79 -2.54 16.25
N GLY A 184 0.80 -3.87 16.44
CA GLY A 184 0.81 -4.49 17.76
C GLY A 184 -0.57 -4.51 18.44
N SER A 185 -0.57 -4.66 19.76
CA SER A 185 -1.78 -4.72 20.57
C SER A 185 -2.26 -3.33 20.97
N GLU A 186 -3.56 -3.19 21.15
CA GLU A 186 -4.15 -1.97 21.69
C GLU A 186 -3.75 -1.76 23.15
N VAL A 187 -3.59 -0.50 23.52
CA VAL A 187 -3.33 -0.06 24.89
C VAL A 187 -4.41 0.91 25.37
N ALA A 188 -4.55 1.04 26.68
CA ALA A 188 -5.46 2.00 27.28
C ALA A 188 -4.66 3.21 27.83
N PRO A 189 -5.19 4.43 27.71
CA PRO A 189 -6.46 4.85 27.09
C PRO A 189 -6.43 4.86 25.56
N PHE A 190 -7.57 4.93 24.90
CA PHE A 190 -7.74 4.83 23.46
C PHE A 190 -6.90 5.82 22.63
N ASN A 191 -6.60 7.00 23.15
CA ASN A 191 -5.78 8.03 22.49
C ASN A 191 -4.27 7.71 22.48
N GLU A 192 -3.82 6.70 23.24
CA GLU A 192 -2.43 6.21 23.19
C GLU A 192 -2.19 5.24 22.02
N ASN A 193 -3.24 4.88 21.31
CA ASN A 193 -3.15 4.04 20.13
C ASN A 193 -2.94 4.88 18.85
N GLU A 194 -2.00 4.47 18.00
CA GLU A 194 -1.93 4.98 16.64
C GLU A 194 -3.05 4.33 15.81
N ARG A 195 -4.00 5.12 15.32
CA ARG A 195 -5.21 4.65 14.64
C ARG A 195 -5.19 5.04 13.17
N TYR A 196 -5.97 4.35 12.37
CA TYR A 196 -6.08 4.60 10.94
C TYR A 196 -7.53 4.66 10.50
N LEU A 197 -7.79 5.50 9.51
CA LEU A 197 -9.04 5.55 8.77
C LEU A 197 -8.73 5.77 7.28
N GLY A 198 -9.32 4.95 6.42
CA GLY A 198 -9.19 5.08 4.98
C GLY A 198 -10.46 4.71 4.24
N SER A 199 -10.69 5.37 3.12
CA SER A 199 -11.82 5.09 2.23
C SER A 199 -11.45 5.37 0.78
N SER A 200 -11.95 4.55 -0.14
CA SER A 200 -11.86 4.78 -1.57
C SER A 200 -13.10 4.35 -2.30
N LEU A 201 -13.42 5.06 -3.37
CA LEU A 201 -14.44 4.71 -4.34
C LEU A 201 -13.77 4.59 -5.70
N ASP A 202 -13.92 3.45 -6.36
CA ASP A 202 -13.51 3.29 -7.75
C ASP A 202 -14.71 2.99 -8.65
N TYR A 203 -14.62 3.50 -9.87
CA TYR A 203 -15.50 3.15 -10.99
C TYR A 203 -14.70 2.53 -12.11
N LYS A 204 -15.19 1.42 -12.66
CA LYS A 204 -14.57 0.72 -13.79
C LYS A 204 -15.61 0.50 -14.89
N ALA A 205 -15.42 1.18 -16.00
CA ALA A 205 -16.09 0.92 -17.27
C ALA A 205 -15.31 -0.11 -18.09
N ALA A 206 -15.79 -0.40 -19.31
CA ALA A 206 -15.14 -1.37 -20.21
C ALA A 206 -13.70 -0.97 -20.56
N HIS A 207 -13.46 0.31 -20.85
CA HIS A 207 -12.18 0.82 -21.37
C HIS A 207 -11.54 1.93 -20.53
N TRP A 208 -12.09 2.28 -19.39
CA TRP A 208 -11.51 3.26 -18.48
C TRP A 208 -11.96 3.03 -17.05
N GLY A 209 -11.24 3.62 -16.13
CA GLY A 209 -11.63 3.61 -14.72
C GLY A 209 -11.03 4.78 -13.99
N VAL A 210 -11.67 5.15 -12.90
CA VAL A 210 -11.23 6.21 -11.99
C VAL A 210 -11.35 5.74 -10.56
N LEU A 211 -10.41 6.19 -9.71
CA LEU A 211 -10.41 5.98 -8.27
C LEU A 211 -10.18 7.30 -7.58
N VAL A 212 -10.99 7.57 -6.56
CA VAL A 212 -10.76 8.63 -5.58
C VAL A 212 -10.72 8.01 -4.19
N GLY A 213 -9.84 8.51 -3.34
CA GLY A 213 -9.77 8.01 -1.97
C GLY A 213 -8.98 8.93 -1.06
N VAL A 214 -9.17 8.73 0.22
CA VAL A 214 -8.49 9.46 1.30
C VAL A 214 -8.12 8.48 2.42
N GLU A 215 -6.95 8.69 3.02
CA GLU A 215 -6.55 7.97 4.22
C GLU A 215 -5.83 8.89 5.21
N SER A 216 -5.98 8.63 6.49
CA SER A 216 -5.31 9.36 7.57
C SER A 216 -4.85 8.40 8.65
N THR A 217 -3.71 8.74 9.27
CA THR A 217 -3.22 8.08 10.48
C THR A 217 -3.33 9.06 11.64
N PHE A 218 -3.99 8.66 12.72
CA PHE A 218 -4.12 9.43 13.94
C PHE A 218 -3.00 8.99 14.88
N LEU A 219 -2.02 9.85 15.06
CA LEU A 219 -0.85 9.59 15.91
C LEU A 219 -1.28 9.40 17.35
N SER A 220 -0.61 8.52 18.10
CA SER A 220 -0.78 8.37 19.53
C SER A 220 -0.35 9.63 20.28
N HIS A 221 -0.86 9.81 21.48
CA HIS A 221 -0.50 10.97 22.30
C HIS A 221 0.99 10.97 22.68
N GLU A 222 1.57 9.79 22.97
CA GLU A 222 3.00 9.64 23.30
C GLU A 222 3.91 9.90 22.12
N GLU A 223 3.53 9.46 20.92
CA GLU A 223 4.34 9.64 19.72
C GLU A 223 4.25 11.04 19.12
N ARG A 224 3.22 11.79 19.48
CA ARG A 224 2.93 13.08 18.93
C ARG A 224 3.88 14.12 19.53
N GLN A 225 4.74 14.69 18.69
CA GLN A 225 5.53 15.86 19.08
C GLN A 225 4.61 17.09 19.17
N GLU A 226 5.01 18.07 19.99
CA GLU A 226 4.25 19.31 20.15
C GLU A 226 4.03 19.99 18.79
N GLY A 227 2.78 20.21 18.42
CA GLY A 227 2.38 20.83 17.15
C GLY A 227 2.45 19.88 15.93
N GLU A 228 2.66 18.57 16.10
CA GLU A 228 2.59 17.59 15.01
C GLU A 228 1.13 17.28 14.65
N ALA A 229 0.79 17.38 13.37
CA ALA A 229 -0.54 17.05 12.86
C ALA A 229 -0.61 15.62 12.34
N ASN A 230 -1.82 15.09 12.26
CA ASN A 230 -2.04 13.74 11.74
C ASN A 230 -1.74 13.66 10.23
N PRO A 231 -0.96 12.68 9.78
CA PRO A 231 -0.75 12.45 8.36
C PRO A 231 -2.06 12.17 7.62
N ILE A 232 -2.22 12.81 6.47
CA ILE A 232 -3.36 12.62 5.60
C ILE A 232 -2.93 12.60 4.14
N SER A 233 -3.49 11.70 3.34
CA SER A 233 -3.30 11.69 1.90
C SER A 233 -4.61 11.47 1.15
N GLY A 234 -4.74 12.15 0.01
CA GLY A 234 -5.82 11.97 -0.94
C GLY A 234 -5.29 11.62 -2.32
N ASN A 235 -5.89 10.66 -2.99
CA ASN A 235 -5.49 10.16 -4.30
C ASN A 235 -6.63 10.31 -5.29
N LEU A 236 -6.29 10.77 -6.50
CA LEU A 236 -7.12 10.70 -7.70
C LEU A 236 -6.34 9.95 -8.75
N MET A 237 -6.87 8.83 -9.25
CA MET A 237 -6.18 7.94 -10.16
C MET A 237 -7.12 7.51 -11.26
N GLY A 238 -6.56 7.27 -12.45
CA GLY A 238 -7.35 6.77 -13.56
C GLY A 238 -6.53 5.99 -14.57
N TYR A 239 -7.23 5.24 -15.39
CA TYR A 239 -6.70 4.62 -16.59
C TYR A 239 -7.68 4.73 -17.74
N ALA A 240 -7.13 4.68 -18.98
CA ALA A 240 -7.90 4.56 -20.20
C ALA A 240 -7.20 3.60 -21.17
N ASP A 241 -7.99 2.75 -21.83
CA ASP A 241 -7.50 1.83 -22.86
C ASP A 241 -7.65 2.51 -24.24
N VAL A 242 -6.51 2.60 -24.95
CA VAL A 242 -6.42 3.12 -26.30
C VAL A 242 -5.86 1.98 -27.18
N GLY A 243 -6.76 1.29 -27.87
CA GLY A 243 -6.43 0.01 -28.48
C GLY A 243 -5.95 -1.00 -27.43
N ASP A 244 -4.80 -1.61 -27.65
CA ASP A 244 -4.20 -2.58 -26.74
C ASP A 244 -3.35 -1.93 -25.62
N VAL A 245 -3.22 -0.61 -25.65
CA VAL A 245 -2.40 0.14 -24.68
C VAL A 245 -3.29 0.70 -23.58
N ARG A 246 -2.97 0.40 -22.32
CA ARG A 246 -3.56 1.06 -21.15
C ARG A 246 -2.69 2.20 -20.67
N LEU A 247 -3.20 3.41 -20.72
CA LEU A 247 -2.58 4.61 -20.18
C LEU A 247 -3.06 4.86 -18.75
N PHE A 248 -2.17 5.39 -17.91
CA PHE A 248 -2.44 5.70 -16.50
C PHE A 248 -2.09 7.14 -16.20
N ALA A 249 -2.88 7.77 -15.34
CA ALA A 249 -2.57 9.04 -14.71
C ALA A 249 -3.01 9.00 -13.24
N ALA A 250 -2.19 9.58 -12.37
CA ALA A 250 -2.51 9.64 -10.96
C ALA A 250 -1.95 10.91 -10.31
N TYR A 251 -2.69 11.42 -9.35
CA TYR A 251 -2.31 12.54 -8.50
C TYR A 251 -2.54 12.19 -7.04
N GLN A 252 -1.58 12.56 -6.20
CA GLN A 252 -1.73 12.50 -4.75
C GLN A 252 -1.39 13.86 -4.14
N ARG A 253 -2.24 14.29 -3.21
CA ARG A 253 -1.92 15.30 -2.22
C ARG A 253 -1.66 14.62 -0.88
N ALA A 254 -0.49 14.83 -0.30
CA ALA A 254 -0.13 14.30 1.00
C ALA A 254 0.31 15.46 1.92
N GLN A 255 -0.06 15.39 3.20
CA GLN A 255 0.24 16.43 4.20
C GLN A 255 0.65 15.74 5.50
N HIS A 256 1.52 16.42 6.27
CA HIS A 256 2.05 15.95 7.56
C HIS A 256 2.73 14.56 7.46
N MET A 257 3.50 14.37 6.37
CA MET A 257 4.09 13.09 6.02
C MET A 257 5.53 12.89 6.51
N ASP A 258 5.93 13.58 7.55
CA ASP A 258 7.30 13.60 8.05
C ASP A 258 7.87 12.23 8.33
N ARG A 259 7.04 11.35 8.90
CA ARG A 259 7.43 9.99 9.25
C ARG A 259 7.21 8.96 8.12
N PHE A 260 6.67 9.37 6.97
CA PHE A 260 6.06 8.44 6.00
C PHE A 260 6.48 8.66 4.57
N SER A 261 7.39 9.57 4.33
CA SER A 261 7.92 9.83 3.00
C SER A 261 9.11 8.92 2.70
N ALA A 262 9.34 8.64 1.42
CA ALA A 262 10.60 8.03 0.97
C ALA A 262 11.81 8.90 1.40
N LEU A 263 11.58 10.17 1.67
CA LEU A 263 12.57 11.13 2.14
C LEU A 263 12.92 10.97 3.63
N GLN A 264 12.12 10.24 4.41
CA GLN A 264 12.44 9.94 5.82
C GLN A 264 13.76 9.17 5.98
N LYS A 265 14.12 8.39 4.97
CA LYS A 265 15.38 7.67 4.92
C LYS A 265 16.56 8.52 4.43
N VAL A 266 16.32 9.76 3.99
CA VAL A 266 17.36 10.68 3.57
C VAL A 266 18.10 11.16 4.83
N THR A 267 19.26 10.58 5.08
CA THR A 267 20.04 10.80 6.31
C THR A 267 21.00 11.97 6.21
N ASP A 268 21.35 12.38 5.00
CA ASP A 268 22.27 13.49 4.77
C ASP A 268 21.78 14.38 3.62
N TYR A 269 21.40 15.57 3.98
CA TYR A 269 21.07 16.64 3.08
C TYR A 269 21.96 17.83 3.43
N ALA A 270 23.00 18.06 2.66
CA ALA A 270 23.97 19.14 2.89
C ALA A 270 24.46 19.22 4.37
N GLY A 271 24.67 18.06 5.03
CA GLY A 271 25.04 17.97 6.44
C GLY A 271 23.91 18.31 7.43
N LYS A 272 22.67 18.42 6.97
CA LYS A 272 21.49 18.65 7.82
C LYS A 272 20.52 17.51 7.66
N LYS A 273 20.10 16.88 8.76
CA LYS A 273 18.89 16.04 8.75
C LYS A 273 17.74 16.89 8.26
N LEU A 274 16.96 16.38 7.29
CA LEU A 274 15.62 16.93 7.06
C LEU A 274 14.93 16.90 8.43
N ALA A 275 14.81 18.06 9.05
CA ALA A 275 14.21 18.15 10.38
C ALA A 275 12.83 17.51 10.32
N ALA A 276 12.51 16.67 11.32
CA ALA A 276 11.15 16.22 11.53
C ALA A 276 10.26 17.46 11.52
N GLY A 277 9.48 17.63 10.51
CA GLY A 277 8.69 18.82 10.28
C GLY A 277 7.58 18.50 9.28
N ASP A 278 6.72 19.39 9.04
CA ASP A 278 5.50 19.30 8.31
C ASP A 278 5.70 19.09 6.79
N VAL A 279 6.07 17.85 6.39
CA VAL A 279 6.28 17.51 4.97
C VAL A 279 4.94 17.37 4.25
N SER A 280 4.72 18.26 3.29
CA SER A 280 3.60 18.18 2.35
C SER A 280 4.11 17.83 0.96
N ALA A 281 3.36 17.01 0.23
CA ALA A 281 3.73 16.56 -1.11
C ALA A 281 2.61 16.70 -2.12
N HIS A 282 3.01 16.98 -3.36
CA HIS A 282 2.21 16.81 -4.57
C HIS A 282 2.92 15.81 -5.47
N ASN A 283 2.29 14.69 -5.71
CA ASN A 283 2.82 13.63 -6.55
C ASN A 283 1.97 13.49 -7.80
N VAL A 284 2.62 13.45 -8.94
CA VAL A 284 1.98 13.23 -10.25
C VAL A 284 2.66 12.06 -10.92
N MET A 285 1.89 11.08 -11.38
CA MET A 285 2.37 9.93 -12.11
C MET A 285 1.62 9.79 -13.42
N VAL A 286 2.37 9.46 -14.48
CA VAL A 286 1.83 8.97 -15.75
C VAL A 286 2.49 7.64 -16.08
N GLY A 287 1.80 6.81 -16.85
CA GLY A 287 2.38 5.52 -17.23
C GLY A 287 1.57 4.79 -18.28
N ALA A 288 2.10 3.66 -18.71
CA ALA A 288 1.47 2.82 -19.70
C ALA A 288 1.75 1.33 -19.48
N LYS A 289 0.82 0.50 -19.94
CA LYS A 289 1.02 -0.93 -20.18
C LYS A 289 0.66 -1.23 -21.63
N ALA A 290 1.53 -1.98 -22.31
CA ALA A 290 1.30 -2.38 -23.67
C ALA A 290 1.73 -3.84 -23.89
N PRO A 291 1.02 -4.61 -24.72
CA PRO A 291 1.52 -5.91 -25.17
C PRO A 291 2.75 -5.70 -26.05
N LEU A 292 3.77 -6.53 -25.84
CA LEU A 292 5.00 -6.49 -26.63
C LEU A 292 5.59 -7.90 -26.70
N ALA A 293 5.82 -8.42 -27.91
CA ALA A 293 6.52 -9.69 -28.13
C ALA A 293 6.08 -10.85 -27.20
N GLY A 294 4.78 -11.01 -27.03
CA GLY A 294 4.19 -12.06 -26.18
C GLY A 294 4.19 -11.78 -24.68
N GLY A 295 4.75 -10.65 -24.26
CA GLY A 295 4.78 -10.18 -22.89
C GLY A 295 4.06 -8.85 -22.72
N THR A 296 4.33 -8.19 -21.58
CA THR A 296 3.76 -6.87 -21.23
C THR A 296 4.86 -5.89 -20.90
N LEU A 297 4.96 -4.83 -21.69
CA LEU A 297 5.79 -3.65 -21.39
C LEU A 297 5.05 -2.75 -20.41
N ARG A 298 5.78 -2.21 -19.44
CA ARG A 298 5.29 -1.26 -18.42
C ARG A 298 6.19 -0.05 -18.37
N LEU A 299 5.59 1.12 -18.36
CA LEU A 299 6.29 2.41 -18.30
C LEU A 299 5.68 3.27 -17.19
N SER A 300 6.53 4.00 -16.47
CA SER A 300 6.09 5.02 -15.53
C SER A 300 7.03 6.21 -15.49
N ALA A 301 6.46 7.38 -15.22
CA ALA A 301 7.19 8.58 -14.84
C ALA A 301 6.45 9.24 -13.68
N LEU A 302 7.16 9.56 -12.62
CA LEU A 302 6.66 10.20 -11.41
C LEU A 302 7.44 11.50 -11.19
N TYR A 303 6.71 12.56 -10.88
CA TYR A 303 7.26 13.78 -10.29
C TYR A 303 6.69 13.97 -8.90
N SER A 304 7.55 14.15 -7.92
CA SER A 304 7.20 14.44 -6.53
C SER A 304 7.75 15.80 -6.13
N ARG A 305 6.84 16.70 -5.80
CA ARG A 305 7.15 18.00 -5.23
C ARG A 305 6.90 17.99 -3.73
N ASN A 306 7.94 18.18 -2.96
CA ASN A 306 7.86 18.16 -1.50
C ASN A 306 8.20 19.54 -0.92
N THR A 307 7.42 19.95 0.07
CA THR A 307 7.63 21.18 0.85
C THR A 307 7.66 20.82 2.32
N ASN A 308 8.59 21.39 3.07
CA ASN A 308 8.60 21.33 4.51
C ASN A 308 8.34 22.73 5.03
N GLU A 309 7.16 22.97 5.58
CA GLU A 309 6.71 24.31 5.97
C GLU A 309 7.49 24.87 7.15
N LYS A 310 8.02 24.03 8.04
CA LYS A 310 8.80 24.47 9.22
C LYS A 310 10.29 24.65 8.92
N ALA A 311 10.88 23.77 8.13
CA ALA A 311 12.32 23.83 7.83
C ALA A 311 12.64 24.73 6.63
N LEU A 312 11.73 24.86 5.67
CA LEU A 312 11.89 25.60 4.42
C LEU A 312 11.30 27.02 4.46
N ALA A 313 10.72 27.43 5.59
CA ALA A 313 10.10 28.77 5.72
C ALA A 313 11.09 29.94 5.51
N LYS A 314 12.40 29.66 5.58
CA LYS A 314 13.45 30.69 5.43
C LYS A 314 14.07 30.77 4.03
N ASP A 315 13.95 29.70 3.21
CA ASP A 315 14.53 29.70 1.87
C ASP A 315 13.67 28.85 0.90
N ARG A 316 13.03 29.54 -0.07
CA ARG A 316 12.21 28.90 -1.10
C ARG A 316 13.02 28.05 -2.09
N SER A 317 14.36 28.11 -2.05
CA SER A 317 15.25 27.29 -2.88
C SER A 317 15.34 25.83 -2.43
N ASP A 318 14.95 25.53 -1.20
CA ASP A 318 15.16 24.23 -0.54
C ASP A 318 14.00 23.24 -0.69
N ARG A 319 13.33 23.24 -1.82
CA ARG A 319 12.34 22.19 -2.12
C ARG A 319 13.01 20.84 -2.33
N ALA A 320 12.42 19.80 -1.75
CA ALA A 320 12.87 18.41 -1.86
C ALA A 320 12.11 17.66 -2.97
N ASP A 321 12.36 18.06 -4.21
CA ASP A 321 11.69 17.47 -5.37
C ASP A 321 12.48 16.28 -5.91
N TYR A 322 11.80 15.28 -6.50
CA TYR A 322 12.45 14.20 -7.22
C TYR A 322 11.64 13.72 -8.41
N LEU A 323 12.32 13.09 -9.34
CA LEU A 323 11.75 12.36 -10.48
C LEU A 323 12.04 10.87 -10.32
N ALA A 324 11.13 10.03 -10.77
CA ALA A 324 11.35 8.60 -10.90
C ALA A 324 10.83 8.12 -12.26
N PHE A 325 11.64 7.30 -12.93
CA PHE A 325 11.29 6.67 -14.20
C PHE A 325 11.40 5.17 -14.05
N GLY A 326 10.46 4.45 -14.62
CA GLY A 326 10.43 3.00 -14.60
C GLY A 326 10.09 2.42 -15.97
N VAL A 327 10.86 1.41 -16.36
CA VAL A 327 10.58 0.53 -17.49
C VAL A 327 10.58 -0.89 -16.97
N GLY A 328 9.56 -1.68 -17.28
CA GLY A 328 9.48 -3.07 -16.87
C GLY A 328 8.93 -3.93 -18.01
N TYR A 329 9.37 -5.16 -18.05
CA TYR A 329 8.85 -6.15 -18.98
C TYR A 329 8.57 -7.45 -18.27
N GLU A 330 7.38 -8.00 -18.46
CA GLU A 330 6.97 -9.32 -17.98
C GLU A 330 6.73 -10.25 -19.15
N TYR A 331 7.35 -11.41 -19.13
CA TYR A 331 7.10 -12.47 -20.10
C TYR A 331 6.46 -13.68 -19.41
N PRO A 332 5.21 -14.07 -19.75
CA PRO A 332 4.56 -15.25 -19.20
C PRO A 332 5.16 -16.51 -19.81
N PHE A 333 6.09 -17.16 -19.11
CA PHE A 333 6.68 -18.43 -19.53
C PHE A 333 5.66 -19.58 -19.44
N SER A 334 4.76 -19.50 -18.47
CA SER A 334 3.60 -20.38 -18.33
C SER A 334 2.46 -19.66 -17.59
N LYS A 335 1.31 -20.34 -17.38
CA LYS A 335 0.21 -19.81 -16.56
C LYS A 335 0.62 -19.46 -15.11
N ARG A 336 1.66 -20.09 -14.58
CA ARG A 336 2.14 -19.95 -13.20
C ARG A 336 3.54 -19.34 -13.09
N THR A 337 4.31 -19.31 -14.18
CA THR A 337 5.70 -18.83 -14.19
C THR A 337 5.83 -17.63 -15.11
N LEU A 338 6.43 -16.57 -14.61
CA LEU A 338 6.78 -15.40 -15.41
C LEU A 338 8.25 -15.04 -15.22
N LEU A 339 8.86 -14.53 -16.26
CA LEU A 339 10.16 -13.87 -16.24
C LEU A 339 9.93 -12.36 -16.23
N TYR A 340 10.80 -11.62 -15.57
CA TYR A 340 10.71 -10.17 -15.53
C TYR A 340 12.07 -9.51 -15.68
N THR A 341 12.06 -8.31 -16.21
CA THR A 341 13.16 -7.35 -16.11
C THR A 341 12.60 -5.97 -15.85
N SER A 342 13.35 -5.14 -15.14
CA SER A 342 13.01 -3.73 -14.94
C SER A 342 14.24 -2.87 -14.85
N LEU A 343 14.12 -1.66 -15.36
CA LEU A 343 15.08 -0.58 -15.19
C LEU A 343 14.35 0.61 -14.56
N ALA A 344 14.90 1.15 -13.50
CA ALA A 344 14.37 2.33 -12.84
C ALA A 344 15.48 3.35 -12.61
N HIS A 345 15.14 4.62 -12.71
CA HIS A 345 16.04 5.72 -12.38
C HIS A 345 15.34 6.70 -11.46
N LEU A 346 15.96 6.96 -10.32
CA LEU A 346 15.55 8.02 -9.39
C LEU A 346 16.51 9.18 -9.54
N HIS A 347 15.94 10.38 -9.60
CA HIS A 347 16.71 11.61 -9.72
C HIS A 347 16.21 12.66 -8.73
N GLY A 348 17.00 12.94 -7.72
CA GLY A 348 16.78 14.03 -6.78
C GLY A 348 17.05 15.37 -7.44
N LEU A 349 16.16 16.33 -7.21
CA LEU A 349 16.25 17.69 -7.72
C LEU A 349 16.49 18.65 -6.54
N LYS A 350 17.09 19.80 -6.82
CA LYS A 350 17.35 20.86 -5.87
C LYS A 350 18.11 20.35 -4.63
N CYS A 351 17.50 20.43 -3.47
CA CYS A 351 18.13 19.99 -2.25
C CYS A 351 18.36 18.47 -2.16
N LEU A 352 17.66 17.67 -2.97
CA LEU A 352 17.85 16.23 -3.01
C LEU A 352 18.90 15.77 -4.04
N LYS A 353 19.55 16.68 -4.75
CA LYS A 353 20.51 16.34 -5.81
C LYS A 353 21.62 15.41 -5.33
N ASP A 354 22.13 15.63 -4.12
CA ASP A 354 23.23 14.84 -3.54
C ASP A 354 22.79 14.07 -2.29
N ALA A 355 21.46 13.85 -2.13
CA ALA A 355 20.92 13.21 -0.96
C ALA A 355 21.18 11.71 -0.94
N LYS A 356 21.49 11.20 0.25
CA LYS A 356 21.67 9.77 0.55
C LYS A 356 20.53 9.26 1.43
N ASN A 357 20.18 8.02 1.29
CA ASN A 357 19.29 7.33 2.20
C ASN A 357 19.96 6.07 2.77
N ALA A 358 19.28 5.36 3.68
CA ALA A 358 19.82 4.14 4.28
C ALA A 358 20.08 3.02 3.25
N ASP A 359 19.42 3.06 2.11
CA ASP A 359 19.51 2.06 1.04
C ASP A 359 20.49 2.50 -0.10
N GLY A 360 21.21 3.62 0.05
CA GLY A 360 22.11 4.19 -0.96
C GLY A 360 21.79 5.63 -1.34
N ASP A 361 22.21 6.06 -2.51
CA ASP A 361 21.91 7.40 -3.00
C ASP A 361 20.46 7.53 -3.46
N LEU A 362 19.89 8.72 -3.34
CA LEU A 362 18.61 9.02 -3.98
C LEU A 362 18.76 9.04 -5.50
N ASN A 363 19.89 9.58 -6.00
CA ASN A 363 20.24 9.50 -7.41
C ASN A 363 20.84 8.13 -7.72
N ARG A 364 20.03 7.24 -8.25
CA ARG A 364 20.44 5.85 -8.54
C ARG A 364 19.70 5.28 -9.74
N THR A 365 20.34 4.31 -10.37
CA THR A 365 19.73 3.48 -11.39
C THR A 365 19.68 2.04 -10.90
N THR A 366 18.50 1.45 -10.93
CA THR A 366 18.26 0.07 -10.48
C THR A 366 17.88 -0.79 -11.69
N LEU A 367 18.67 -1.83 -11.97
CA LEU A 367 18.33 -2.90 -12.88
C LEU A 367 17.94 -4.14 -12.06
N ALA A 368 16.82 -4.77 -12.40
CA ALA A 368 16.45 -6.04 -11.81
C ALA A 368 15.88 -6.99 -12.86
N PHE A 369 16.19 -8.27 -12.71
CA PHE A 369 15.65 -9.33 -13.56
C PHE A 369 15.54 -10.63 -12.77
N GLY A 370 14.56 -11.46 -13.09
CA GLY A 370 14.33 -12.69 -12.37
C GLY A 370 13.08 -13.44 -12.81
N MET A 371 12.67 -14.33 -11.95
CA MET A 371 11.54 -15.23 -12.18
C MET A 371 10.58 -15.22 -11.00
N VAL A 372 9.30 -15.42 -11.30
CA VAL A 372 8.24 -15.64 -10.29
C VAL A 372 7.48 -16.91 -10.64
N HIS A 373 7.27 -17.76 -9.65
CA HIS A 373 6.41 -18.93 -9.78
C HIS A 373 5.27 -18.86 -8.75
N ARG A 374 4.05 -19.23 -9.18
CA ARG A 374 2.84 -19.34 -8.34
C ARG A 374 2.39 -20.77 -8.24
N PHE A 375 1.96 -21.19 -7.07
CA PHE A 375 1.45 -22.53 -6.80
C PHE A 375 0.15 -22.49 -6.00
#